data_be5d93be0010e61679c6a42fe4694dc4
#
_entry.id   be5d93be0010e61679c6a42fe4694dc4
#
_cell.length_a   1.000
_cell.length_b   1.000
_cell.length_c   1.000
_cell.angle_alpha   90.00
_cell.angle_beta   90.00
_cell.angle_gamma   90.00
#
_symmetry.space_group_name_H-M   'P 1'
#
loop_
_entity.id
_entity.type
_entity.pdbx_description
1 polymer ?
#
loop_
_entity_poly.entity_id
_entity_poly.type
_entity_poly.pdbx_seq_one_letter_code
_entity_poly.pdbx_strand_id
1 'polypeptide(L)'
;MSNPPLYFAGLDIGGTTVKSVLVDGEGDPVGETVEVPSLVKKGCEATFGQLEAALDQLTGAAGIRRDQIAGVGLDVPAPSSEGVIWAQANLGPDWVGTNVRDRFSDRIGGVPVYMTNDGNAAALGEYAVRKKHFGSLLLVAP
;
A
#
# COMPACT_ATOMS: atom_id res chain seq x y z
N MET A 1 -21.37 -1.43 22.99
CA MET A 1 -19.95 -1.10 22.83
C MET A 1 -19.65 -0.78 21.37
N SER A 2 -18.97 0.31 21.15
CA SER A 2 -18.56 0.64 19.80
C SER A 2 -17.30 -0.15 19.42
N ASN A 3 -17.18 -0.49 18.16
CA ASN A 3 -15.95 -1.09 17.64
C ASN A 3 -14.84 -0.05 17.61
N PRO A 4 -13.58 -0.47 17.71
CA PRO A 4 -12.47 0.46 17.49
C PRO A 4 -12.56 1.10 16.11
N PRO A 5 -12.11 2.32 15.93
CA PRO A 5 -12.08 2.92 14.60
C PRO A 5 -11.16 2.12 13.68
N LEU A 6 -11.49 2.11 12.39
CA LEU A 6 -10.70 1.44 11.36
C LEU A 6 -9.99 2.47 10.51
N TYR A 7 -8.84 2.07 10.01
CA TYR A 7 -7.95 2.91 9.21
C TYR A 7 -7.57 2.21 7.93
N PHE A 8 -7.04 2.97 7.00
CA PHE A 8 -6.56 2.44 5.72
C PHE A 8 -5.16 3.00 5.48
N ALA A 9 -4.30 2.19 4.88
CA ALA A 9 -2.93 2.61 4.58
C ALA A 9 -2.73 2.65 3.08
N GLY A 10 -2.01 3.66 2.60
CA GLY A 10 -1.60 3.75 1.20
C GLY A 10 -0.09 3.64 1.12
N LEU A 11 0.39 2.75 0.25
CA LEU A 11 1.80 2.46 0.07
C LEU A 11 2.14 2.63 -1.40
N ASP A 12 2.97 3.62 -1.71
CA ASP A 12 3.39 3.92 -3.07
C ASP A 12 4.84 3.46 -3.24
N ILE A 13 5.04 2.39 -4.01
CA ILE A 13 6.36 1.83 -4.26
C ILE A 13 7.02 2.59 -5.40
N GLY A 14 8.06 3.35 -5.07
CA GLY A 14 8.88 4.00 -6.07
C GLY A 14 10.15 3.22 -6.36
N GLY A 15 10.95 3.74 -7.25
CA GLY A 15 12.24 3.12 -7.59
C GLY A 15 13.25 3.12 -6.45
N THR A 16 13.16 4.09 -5.54
CA THR A 16 14.08 4.21 -4.41
C THR A 16 13.38 4.20 -3.06
N THR A 17 12.16 4.73 -2.96
CA THR A 17 11.45 4.84 -1.69
C THR A 17 10.03 4.34 -1.80
N VAL A 18 9.51 3.88 -0.68
CA VAL A 18 8.07 3.66 -0.49
C VAL A 18 7.56 4.86 0.29
N LYS A 19 6.59 5.57 -0.27
CA LYS A 19 5.89 6.65 0.42
C LYS A 19 4.59 6.11 0.95
N SER A 20 4.27 6.39 2.20
CA SER A 20 3.10 5.80 2.82
C SER A 20 2.34 6.80 3.66
N VAL A 21 1.02 6.61 3.71
CA VAL A 21 0.11 7.47 4.46
C VAL A 21 -0.91 6.59 5.16
N LEU A 22 -1.47 7.11 6.25
CA LEU A 22 -2.57 6.50 6.97
C LEU A 22 -3.76 7.44 6.89
N VAL A 23 -4.95 6.90 6.64
CA VAL A 23 -6.19 7.69 6.72
C VAL A 23 -7.19 6.97 7.61
N ASP A 24 -8.13 7.74 8.15
CA ASP A 24 -9.22 7.21 8.94
C ASP A 24 -10.38 6.76 8.05
N GLY A 25 -11.47 6.33 8.65
CA GLY A 25 -12.65 5.86 7.92
C GLY A 25 -13.35 6.94 7.10
N GLU A 26 -13.07 8.20 7.37
CA GLU A 26 -13.61 9.33 6.61
C GLU A 26 -12.70 9.72 5.43
N GLY A 27 -11.53 9.09 5.32
CA GLY A 27 -10.57 9.43 4.28
C GLY A 27 -9.63 10.56 4.65
N ASP A 28 -9.63 11.01 5.90
CA ASP A 28 -8.76 12.09 6.35
C ASP A 28 -7.40 11.55 6.78
N PRO A 29 -6.30 12.24 6.44
CA PRO A 29 -4.97 11.82 6.86
C PRO A 29 -4.84 11.77 8.37
N VAL A 30 -4.10 10.76 8.85
CA VAL A 30 -3.81 10.58 10.27
C VAL A 30 -2.29 10.55 10.43
N GLY A 31 -1.77 11.53 11.14
CA GLY A 31 -0.33 11.64 11.35
C GLY A 31 0.41 12.07 10.08
N GLU A 32 1.70 11.86 10.09
CA GLU A 32 2.56 12.27 8.99
C GLU A 32 2.81 11.11 8.03
N THR A 33 3.23 11.44 6.80
CA THR A 33 3.67 10.43 5.85
C THR A 33 4.96 9.78 6.34
N VAL A 34 5.16 8.52 5.92
CA VAL A 34 6.35 7.76 6.25
C VAL A 34 7.05 7.37 4.96
N GLU A 35 8.36 7.52 4.90
CA GLU A 35 9.16 7.08 3.76
C GLU A 35 10.19 6.07 4.25
N VAL A 36 10.31 4.97 3.49
CA VAL A 36 11.34 3.96 3.73
C VAL A 36 11.97 3.58 2.39
N PRO A 37 13.19 3.03 2.37
CA PRO A 37 13.76 2.52 1.12
C PRO A 37 12.87 1.44 0.51
N SER A 38 12.70 1.46 -0.81
CA SER A 38 11.82 0.48 -1.46
C SER A 38 12.50 -0.85 -1.73
N LEU A 39 13.80 -0.84 -2.01
CA LEU A 39 14.61 -2.03 -2.26
C LEU A 39 14.10 -2.89 -3.43
N VAL A 40 13.47 -2.26 -4.42
CA VAL A 40 12.84 -3.00 -5.52
C VAL A 40 13.83 -3.82 -6.34
N LYS A 41 15.08 -3.37 -6.44
CA LYS A 41 16.12 -4.11 -7.17
C LYS A 41 16.67 -5.29 -6.40
N LYS A 42 16.41 -5.36 -5.11
CA LYS A 42 16.88 -6.46 -4.25
C LYS A 42 15.89 -7.61 -4.19
N GLY A 43 14.73 -7.46 -4.83
CA GLY A 43 13.74 -8.50 -4.90
C GLY A 43 12.45 -8.16 -4.16
N CYS A 44 11.38 -8.86 -4.51
CA CYS A 44 10.08 -8.56 -3.93
C CYS A 44 10.01 -8.83 -2.44
N GLU A 45 10.72 -9.85 -1.94
CA GLU A 45 10.72 -10.12 -0.50
C GLU A 45 11.35 -8.97 0.30
N ALA A 46 12.42 -8.38 -0.21
CA ALA A 46 13.03 -7.22 0.44
C ALA A 46 12.04 -6.06 0.49
N THR A 47 11.31 -5.83 -0.59
CA THR A 47 10.30 -4.77 -0.64
C THR A 47 9.14 -5.07 0.30
N PHE A 48 8.68 -6.32 0.37
CA PHE A 48 7.61 -6.68 1.31
C PHE A 48 8.02 -6.34 2.75
N GLY A 49 9.26 -6.61 3.13
CA GLY A 49 9.74 -6.24 4.45
C GLY A 49 9.69 -4.73 4.68
N GLN A 50 10.00 -3.94 3.66
CA GLN A 50 9.92 -2.48 3.75
C GLN A 50 8.48 -2.00 3.86
N LEU A 51 7.55 -2.62 3.14
CA LEU A 51 6.12 -2.29 3.25
C LEU A 51 5.60 -2.56 4.66
N GLU A 52 6.00 -3.68 5.26
CA GLU A 52 5.63 -3.98 6.64
C GLU A 52 6.23 -2.97 7.62
N ALA A 53 7.50 -2.59 7.40
CA ALA A 53 8.14 -1.57 8.24
C ALA A 53 7.39 -0.24 8.14
N ALA A 54 6.96 0.15 6.95
CA ALA A 54 6.19 1.36 6.77
C ALA A 54 4.86 1.30 7.52
N LEU A 55 4.15 0.15 7.44
CA LEU A 55 2.91 -0.03 8.19
C LEU A 55 3.15 0.08 9.70
N ASP A 56 4.22 -0.53 10.20
CA ASP A 56 4.53 -0.45 11.62
C ASP A 56 4.83 0.97 12.07
N GLN A 57 5.54 1.73 11.25
CA GLN A 57 5.82 3.13 11.56
C GLN A 57 4.55 3.97 11.56
N LEU A 58 3.66 3.76 10.57
CA LEU A 58 2.40 4.48 10.50
C LEU A 58 1.52 4.21 11.72
N THR A 59 1.35 2.94 12.07
CA THR A 59 0.49 2.56 13.20
C THR A 59 1.11 2.98 14.52
N GLY A 60 2.43 2.82 14.67
CA GLY A 60 3.13 3.23 15.88
C GLY A 60 3.02 4.73 16.13
N ALA A 61 3.23 5.53 15.09
CA ALA A 61 3.14 6.98 15.21
C ALA A 61 1.73 7.46 15.52
N ALA A 62 0.72 6.76 15.01
CA ALA A 62 -0.68 7.10 15.24
C ALA A 62 -1.22 6.53 16.56
N GLY A 63 -0.47 5.65 17.22
CA GLY A 63 -0.93 5.04 18.47
C GLY A 63 -2.05 4.04 18.29
N ILE A 64 -2.09 3.38 17.13
CA ILE A 64 -3.12 2.37 16.83
C ILE A 64 -2.49 1.00 16.66
N ARG A 65 -3.33 -0.03 16.64
CA ARG A 65 -2.87 -1.41 16.44
C ARG A 65 -2.93 -1.78 14.96
N ARG A 66 -2.10 -2.73 14.57
CA ARG A 66 -2.09 -3.25 13.20
C ARG A 66 -3.46 -3.83 12.81
N ASP A 67 -4.18 -4.43 13.74
CA ASP A 67 -5.50 -5.01 13.46
C ASP A 67 -6.58 -3.96 13.21
N GLN A 68 -6.28 -2.68 13.39
CA GLN A 68 -7.18 -1.61 13.04
C GLN A 68 -7.02 -1.15 11.59
N ILE A 69 -6.07 -1.72 10.84
CA ILE A 69 -5.93 -1.47 9.41
C ILE A 69 -6.91 -2.37 8.66
N ALA A 70 -7.90 -1.76 8.05
CA ALA A 70 -8.98 -2.49 7.38
C ALA A 70 -8.69 -2.71 5.89
N GLY A 71 -7.71 -2.03 5.33
CA GLY A 71 -7.34 -2.19 3.93
C GLY A 71 -6.06 -1.45 3.62
N VAL A 72 -5.40 -1.90 2.56
CA VAL A 72 -4.15 -1.30 2.07
C VAL A 72 -4.28 -1.04 0.58
N GLY A 73 -3.96 0.17 0.17
CA GLY A 73 -3.79 0.50 -1.24
C GLY A 73 -2.31 0.43 -1.59
N LEU A 74 -2.00 -0.26 -2.66
CA LEU A 74 -0.62 -0.48 -3.07
C LEU A 74 -0.45 -0.06 -4.52
N ASP A 75 0.46 0.88 -4.75
CA ASP A 75 0.81 1.31 -6.09
C ASP A 75 2.20 0.77 -6.44
N VAL A 76 2.30 0.07 -7.58
CA VAL A 76 3.56 -0.52 -8.04
C VAL A 76 3.97 0.10 -9.37
N PRO A 77 5.27 0.33 -9.58
CA PRO A 77 5.75 0.99 -10.80
C PRO A 77 5.99 -0.03 -11.93
N ALA A 78 5.02 -0.89 -12.19
CA ALA A 78 5.13 -1.91 -13.22
C ALA A 78 3.75 -2.34 -13.71
N PRO A 79 3.63 -2.76 -14.96
CA PRO A 79 2.37 -3.28 -15.46
C PRO A 79 1.94 -4.52 -14.68
N SER A 80 0.68 -4.53 -14.27
CA SER A 80 0.13 -5.64 -13.49
C SER A 80 -1.33 -5.87 -13.86
N SER A 81 -1.81 -7.06 -13.58
CA SER A 81 -3.20 -7.44 -13.78
C SER A 81 -3.60 -8.40 -12.67
N GLU A 82 -4.68 -8.06 -11.97
CA GLU A 82 -5.20 -8.87 -10.86
C GLU A 82 -4.14 -9.25 -9.84
N GLY A 83 -3.26 -8.29 -9.53
CA GLY A 83 -2.23 -8.48 -8.52
C GLY A 83 -0.92 -9.04 -9.04
N VAL A 84 -0.88 -9.54 -10.28
CA VAL A 84 0.30 -10.18 -10.85
C VAL A 84 1.09 -9.20 -11.71
N ILE A 85 2.38 -9.10 -11.44
CA ILE A 85 3.30 -8.31 -12.27
C ILE A 85 3.59 -9.10 -13.54
N TRP A 86 3.37 -8.51 -14.70
CA TRP A 86 3.61 -9.23 -15.96
C TRP A 86 4.73 -8.65 -16.82
N ALA A 87 5.33 -7.55 -16.39
CA ALA A 87 6.52 -6.99 -17.06
C ALA A 87 7.46 -6.41 -16.01
N GLN A 88 8.75 -6.56 -16.24
CA GLN A 88 9.78 -6.18 -15.26
C GLN A 88 9.82 -4.67 -14.99
N ALA A 89 9.69 -3.84 -16.01
CA ALA A 89 9.84 -2.39 -15.90
C ALA A 89 11.11 -2.03 -15.13
N ASN A 90 11.01 -1.25 -14.05
CA ASN A 90 12.16 -0.84 -13.23
C ASN A 90 12.35 -1.69 -11.97
N LEU A 91 11.66 -2.82 -11.89
CA LEU A 91 11.79 -3.73 -10.76
C LEU A 91 12.89 -4.77 -11.02
N GLY A 92 13.24 -5.51 -9.99
CA GLY A 92 14.13 -6.66 -10.15
C GLY A 92 13.44 -7.80 -10.90
N PRO A 93 14.21 -8.80 -11.35
CA PRO A 93 13.64 -9.85 -12.22
C PRO A 93 12.65 -10.79 -11.53
N ASP A 94 12.73 -10.96 -10.23
CA ASP A 94 11.86 -11.91 -9.50
C ASP A 94 10.44 -11.38 -9.29
N TRP A 95 10.16 -10.16 -9.70
CA TRP A 95 8.82 -9.59 -9.59
C TRP A 95 7.85 -10.13 -10.63
N VAL A 96 8.36 -10.45 -11.83
CA VAL A 96 7.50 -10.91 -12.93
C VAL A 96 6.89 -12.25 -12.58
N GLY A 97 5.57 -12.36 -12.74
CA GLY A 97 4.82 -13.56 -12.39
C GLY A 97 4.43 -13.65 -10.92
N THR A 98 4.88 -12.70 -10.09
CA THR A 98 4.54 -12.68 -8.66
C THR A 98 3.18 -12.03 -8.45
N ASN A 99 2.31 -12.69 -7.68
CA ASN A 99 1.09 -12.06 -7.24
C ASN A 99 1.39 -11.23 -5.98
N VAL A 100 1.73 -9.98 -6.22
CA VAL A 100 2.16 -9.07 -5.14
C VAL A 100 1.01 -8.79 -4.18
N ARG A 101 -0.19 -8.57 -4.73
CA ARG A 101 -1.38 -8.28 -3.93
C ARG A 101 -1.66 -9.37 -2.90
N ASP A 102 -1.75 -10.61 -3.37
CA ASP A 102 -2.15 -11.72 -2.50
C ASP A 102 -1.02 -12.10 -1.54
N ARG A 103 0.22 -12.08 -2.01
CA ARG A 103 1.35 -12.39 -1.15
C ARG A 103 1.52 -11.36 -0.04
N PHE A 104 1.34 -10.07 -0.37
CA PHE A 104 1.44 -9.05 0.67
C PHE A 104 0.26 -9.15 1.65
N SER A 105 -0.95 -9.38 1.15
CA SER A 105 -2.11 -9.59 2.01
C SER A 105 -1.87 -10.72 3.01
N ASP A 106 -1.31 -11.83 2.55
CA ASP A 106 -1.00 -12.96 3.42
C ASP A 106 0.00 -12.57 4.50
N ARG A 107 1.00 -11.76 4.16
CA ARG A 107 2.03 -11.34 5.13
C ARG A 107 1.47 -10.44 6.23
N ILE A 108 0.38 -9.75 5.97
CA ILE A 108 -0.20 -8.80 6.92
C ILE A 108 -1.51 -9.32 7.53
N GLY A 109 -1.65 -10.64 7.58
CA GLY A 109 -2.76 -11.27 8.30
C GLY A 109 -4.06 -11.33 7.53
N GLY A 110 -4.02 -11.26 6.21
CA GLY A 110 -5.21 -11.35 5.37
C GLY A 110 -5.93 -10.03 5.18
N VAL A 111 -5.32 -8.91 5.54
CA VAL A 111 -5.91 -7.59 5.30
C VAL A 111 -6.04 -7.38 3.78
N PRO A 112 -7.22 -6.93 3.30
CA PRO A 112 -7.41 -6.72 1.86
C PRO A 112 -6.40 -5.72 1.29
N VAL A 113 -5.81 -6.08 0.16
CA VAL A 113 -4.87 -5.22 -0.56
C VAL A 113 -5.45 -4.91 -1.93
N TYR A 114 -5.50 -3.61 -2.25
CA TYR A 114 -5.95 -3.12 -3.54
C TYR A 114 -4.72 -2.60 -4.27
N MET A 115 -4.41 -3.18 -5.43
CA MET A 115 -3.17 -2.89 -6.13
C MET A 115 -3.45 -2.25 -7.48
N THR A 116 -2.61 -1.29 -7.84
CA THR A 116 -2.65 -0.63 -9.14
C THR A 116 -1.23 -0.30 -9.59
N ASN A 117 -1.08 0.17 -10.81
CA ASN A 117 0.19 0.71 -11.28
C ASN A 117 0.10 2.23 -11.39
N ASP A 118 1.23 2.90 -11.65
CA ASP A 118 1.31 4.36 -11.65
C ASP A 118 0.23 5.03 -12.50
N GLY A 119 -0.04 4.48 -13.67
CA GLY A 119 -0.99 5.08 -14.60
C GLY A 119 -2.43 5.06 -14.10
N ASN A 120 -2.76 4.19 -13.16
CA ASN A 120 -4.12 4.00 -12.69
C ASN A 120 -4.35 4.45 -11.26
N ALA A 121 -3.31 4.91 -10.57
CA ALA A 121 -3.41 5.22 -9.14
C ALA A 121 -4.49 6.26 -8.84
N ALA A 122 -4.50 7.36 -9.59
CA ALA A 122 -5.47 8.43 -9.37
C ALA A 122 -6.90 7.96 -9.64
N ALA A 123 -7.11 7.19 -10.71
CA ALA A 123 -8.44 6.69 -11.05
C ALA A 123 -8.97 5.73 -9.99
N LEU A 124 -8.12 4.80 -9.55
CA LEU A 124 -8.48 3.88 -8.47
C LEU A 124 -8.75 4.65 -7.18
N GLY A 125 -7.93 5.66 -6.90
CA GLY A 125 -8.10 6.50 -5.74
C GLY A 125 -9.46 7.18 -5.72
N GLU A 126 -9.85 7.78 -6.83
CA GLU A 126 -11.14 8.45 -6.92
C GLU A 126 -12.30 7.49 -6.69
N TYR A 127 -12.23 6.32 -7.32
CA TYR A 127 -13.26 5.30 -7.14
C TYR A 127 -13.36 4.88 -5.66
N ALA A 128 -12.22 4.66 -5.04
CA ALA A 128 -12.19 4.19 -3.66
C ALA A 128 -12.71 5.25 -2.68
N VAL A 129 -12.44 6.53 -2.92
CA VAL A 129 -12.97 7.60 -2.09
C VAL A 129 -14.50 7.57 -2.08
N ARG A 130 -15.10 7.38 -3.25
CA ARG A 130 -16.56 7.38 -3.38
C ARG A 130 -17.21 6.16 -2.76
N LYS A 131 -16.51 5.03 -2.76
CA LYS A 131 -17.09 3.74 -2.35
C LYS A 131 -16.63 3.29 -0.97
N LYS A 132 -15.37 3.54 -0.65
CA LYS A 132 -14.72 2.95 0.51
C LYS A 132 -13.96 3.97 1.36
N HIS A 133 -13.99 5.23 1.01
CA HIS A 133 -13.18 6.26 1.64
C HIS A 133 -11.68 5.92 1.60
N PHE A 134 -11.28 5.27 0.51
CA PHE A 134 -9.94 4.74 0.36
C PHE A 134 -9.08 5.58 -0.58
N GLY A 135 -9.71 6.32 -1.48
CA GLY A 135 -9.00 6.95 -2.58
C GLY A 135 -8.11 8.10 -2.19
N SER A 136 -8.39 8.78 -1.07
CA SER A 136 -7.53 9.89 -0.65
C SER A 136 -6.10 9.42 -0.40
N LEU A 137 -5.89 8.14 -0.12
CA LEU A 137 -4.55 7.56 0.03
C LEU A 137 -3.74 7.69 -1.24
N LEU A 138 -4.34 7.31 -2.36
CA LEU A 138 -3.65 7.29 -3.65
C LEU A 138 -3.56 8.68 -4.26
N LEU A 139 -4.53 9.55 -4.00
CA LEU A 139 -4.50 10.92 -4.50
C LEU A 139 -3.48 11.80 -3.77
N VAL A 140 -3.17 11.48 -2.52
CA VAL A 140 -2.15 12.20 -1.76
C VAL A 140 -0.75 11.76 -2.15
N ALA A 141 -0.57 10.51 -2.56
CA ALA A 141 0.72 10.00 -3.01
C ALA A 141 1.09 10.64 -4.33
N PRO A 142 2.26 11.25 -4.44
CA PRO A 142 2.68 11.94 -5.68
C PRO A 142 2.97 10.98 -6.82
#